data_fe416ee5595c8849fe4e2ee095e1e296
#
_entry.id   fe416ee5595c8849fe4e2ee095e1e296
#
_cell.length_a   1.000
_cell.length_b   1.000
_cell.length_c   1.000
_cell.angle_alpha   90.00
_cell.angle_beta   90.00
_cell.angle_gamma   90.00
#
_symmetry.space_group_name_H-M   'P 1'
#
loop_
_entity.id
_entity.type
_entity.pdbx_description
1 polymer ?
#
loop_
_entity_poly.entity_id
_entity_poly.type
_entity_poly.pdbx_seq_one_letter_code
_entity_poly.pdbx_strand_id
1 'polypeptide(L)'
;MHYTGTIWRPPYEADSLILEATAGCTHRACKFCTLYDELPFKFKASELSTIESDLLEAQTWFHDPLSKIETRLFSLPTSKRCRVFLAGANPFALKAKRLLEIADLVRKYFPWCRTIGCFARVTDVASKTGEELAALREAGYTGLTIGIETGDDAALAFMNKGYAAQDIIAQCARLDAADIAYAFFYLAGISGK
;
A
#
# COMPACT_ATOMS: atom_id res chain seq x y z
N MET A 1 -10.53 2.52 14.49
CA MET A 1 -9.89 1.98 13.27
C MET A 1 -9.81 0.47 13.37
N HIS A 2 -10.15 -0.25 12.33
CA HIS A 2 -10.13 -1.72 12.34
C HIS A 2 -8.88 -2.25 11.63
N TYR A 3 -8.38 -3.40 12.12
CA TYR A 3 -7.31 -4.16 11.50
C TYR A 3 -7.60 -5.65 11.63
N THR A 4 -7.54 -6.38 10.52
CA THR A 4 -7.93 -7.81 10.44
C THR A 4 -6.78 -8.76 10.84
N GLY A 5 -5.60 -8.24 11.10
CA GLY A 5 -4.43 -9.02 11.48
C GLY A 5 -3.23 -8.10 11.69
N THR A 6 -2.04 -8.66 11.65
CA THR A 6 -0.82 -7.88 11.79
C THR A 6 -0.68 -6.88 10.62
N ILE A 7 -0.49 -5.61 10.96
CA ILE A 7 -0.29 -4.55 9.97
C ILE A 7 1.20 -4.31 9.76
N TRP A 8 1.59 -4.36 8.51
CA TRP A 8 2.95 -4.08 8.06
C TRP A 8 3.00 -2.76 7.31
N ARG A 9 4.04 -1.98 7.55
CA ARG A 9 4.33 -0.75 6.79
C ARG A 9 5.83 -0.57 6.61
N PRO A 10 6.28 0.09 5.54
CA PRO A 10 7.67 0.45 5.39
C PRO A 10 8.09 1.47 6.47
N PRO A 11 9.34 1.47 6.93
CA PRO A 11 9.82 2.44 7.94
C PRO A 11 9.61 3.90 7.53
N TYR A 12 9.73 4.23 6.25
CA TYR A 12 9.52 5.58 5.72
C TYR A 12 8.06 6.02 5.66
N GLU A 13 7.11 5.14 5.97
CA GLU A 13 5.68 5.45 6.15
C GLU A 13 5.30 5.59 7.64
N ALA A 14 6.29 5.76 8.53
CA ALA A 14 6.05 5.85 9.98
C ALA A 14 5.06 6.96 10.35
N ASP A 15 5.09 8.09 9.63
CA ASP A 15 4.23 9.26 9.87
C ASP A 15 2.93 9.25 9.04
N SER A 16 2.71 8.25 8.19
CA SER A 16 1.50 8.13 7.39
C SER A 16 0.30 7.69 8.24
N LEU A 17 -0.90 8.16 7.86
CA LEU A 17 -2.13 7.56 8.36
C LEU A 17 -2.28 6.17 7.73
N ILE A 18 -2.27 5.14 8.56
CA ILE A 18 -2.45 3.75 8.11
C ILE A 18 -3.94 3.45 7.99
N LEU A 19 -4.34 2.93 6.82
CA LEU A 19 -5.72 2.57 6.52
C LEU A 19 -5.75 1.16 5.93
N GLU A 20 -6.43 0.20 6.57
CA GLU A 20 -6.55 -1.14 6.01
C GLU A 20 -7.50 -1.14 4.82
N ALA A 21 -6.96 -1.31 3.62
CA ALA A 21 -7.75 -1.47 2.40
C ALA A 21 -7.96 -2.93 2.02
N THR A 22 -7.04 -3.80 2.45
CA THR A 22 -7.10 -5.25 2.21
C THR A 22 -6.44 -6.02 3.35
N ALA A 23 -6.86 -7.28 3.55
CA ALA A 23 -6.18 -8.24 4.41
C ALA A 23 -5.77 -9.47 3.61
N GLY A 24 -4.60 -10.04 3.93
CA GLY A 24 -4.02 -11.17 3.19
C GLY A 24 -3.42 -10.77 1.84
N CYS A 25 -2.94 -11.75 1.06
CA CYS A 25 -2.23 -11.55 -0.20
C CYS A 25 -2.90 -12.31 -1.34
N THR A 26 -3.11 -11.65 -2.49
CA THR A 26 -3.71 -12.29 -3.68
C THR A 26 -2.90 -13.47 -4.20
N HIS A 27 -1.59 -13.46 -4.01
CA HIS A 27 -0.70 -14.55 -4.41
C HIS A 27 -0.58 -15.63 -3.33
N ARG A 28 -0.13 -15.26 -2.13
CA ARG A 28 0.05 -16.13 -0.95
C ARG A 28 0.65 -17.50 -1.32
N ALA A 29 1.71 -17.49 -2.11
CA ALA A 29 2.38 -18.69 -2.60
C ALA A 29 3.91 -18.53 -2.67
N CYS A 30 4.46 -17.40 -2.20
CA CYS A 30 5.89 -17.20 -2.12
C CYS A 30 6.46 -18.12 -1.02
N LYS A 31 7.45 -18.93 -1.35
CA LYS A 31 8.02 -19.94 -0.43
C LYS A 31 8.68 -19.36 0.83
N PHE A 32 9.07 -18.11 0.81
CA PHE A 32 9.72 -17.44 1.95
C PHE A 32 8.76 -16.68 2.86
N CYS A 33 7.53 -16.44 2.41
CA CYS A 33 6.61 -15.51 3.06
C CYS A 33 5.59 -16.23 3.94
N THR A 34 5.57 -15.88 5.22
CA THR A 34 4.61 -16.39 6.22
C THR A 34 3.73 -15.30 6.81
N LEU A 35 3.82 -14.06 6.27
CA LEU A 35 3.24 -12.84 6.89
C LEU A 35 1.72 -12.89 7.10
N TYR A 36 1.00 -13.75 6.40
CA TYR A 36 -0.47 -13.82 6.46
C TYR A 36 -0.98 -15.25 6.72
N ASP A 37 -0.12 -16.14 7.25
CA ASP A 37 -0.48 -17.53 7.49
C ASP A 37 -1.53 -17.68 8.60
N GLU A 38 -1.60 -16.71 9.51
CA GLU A 38 -2.60 -16.64 10.58
C GLU A 38 -4.02 -16.35 10.06
N LEU A 39 -4.17 -15.82 8.84
CA LEU A 39 -5.48 -15.48 8.31
C LEU A 39 -6.21 -16.71 7.75
N PRO A 40 -7.50 -16.91 8.10
CA PRO A 40 -8.29 -18.05 7.63
C PRO A 40 -8.72 -17.95 6.15
N PHE A 41 -8.35 -16.90 5.48
CA PHE A 41 -8.63 -16.65 4.06
C PHE A 41 -7.37 -16.17 3.34
N LYS A 42 -7.36 -16.30 2.01
CA LYS A 42 -6.22 -15.89 1.19
C LYS A 42 -6.12 -14.38 1.03
N PHE A 43 -7.22 -13.72 0.69
CA PHE A 43 -7.31 -12.29 0.41
C PHE A 43 -8.74 -11.79 0.63
N LYS A 44 -8.88 -10.60 1.21
CA LYS A 44 -10.16 -9.93 1.40
C LYS A 44 -9.97 -8.43 1.25
N ALA A 45 -10.86 -7.77 0.49
CA ALA A 45 -10.95 -6.32 0.45
C ALA A 45 -11.80 -5.81 1.63
N SER A 46 -11.38 -4.70 2.23
CA SER A 46 -12.19 -4.00 3.24
C SER A 46 -13.41 -3.35 2.59
N GLU A 47 -14.55 -3.36 3.26
CA GLU A 47 -15.74 -2.67 2.77
C GLU A 47 -15.54 -1.15 2.80
N LEU A 48 -16.11 -0.41 1.83
CA LEU A 48 -15.98 1.06 1.81
C LEU A 48 -16.56 1.70 3.07
N SER A 49 -17.66 1.17 3.58
CA SER A 49 -18.26 1.65 4.83
C SER A 49 -17.33 1.52 6.03
N THR A 50 -16.54 0.45 6.08
CA THR A 50 -15.53 0.25 7.12
C THR A 50 -14.38 1.24 6.97
N ILE A 51 -13.88 1.41 5.74
CA ILE A 51 -12.84 2.41 5.43
C ILE A 51 -13.32 3.82 5.77
N GLU A 52 -14.58 4.15 5.45
CA GLU A 52 -15.17 5.45 5.78
C GLU A 52 -15.30 5.65 7.29
N SER A 53 -15.71 4.64 8.04
CA SER A 53 -15.78 4.66 9.50
C SER A 53 -14.39 4.90 10.12
N ASP A 54 -13.35 4.24 9.60
CA ASP A 54 -11.97 4.43 10.06
C ASP A 54 -11.46 5.85 9.80
N LEU A 55 -11.78 6.40 8.63
CA LEU A 55 -11.41 7.78 8.29
C LEU A 55 -12.11 8.79 9.20
N LEU A 56 -13.37 8.56 9.52
CA LEU A 56 -14.14 9.41 10.45
C LEU A 56 -13.54 9.34 11.87
N GLU A 57 -13.22 8.14 12.37
CA GLU A 57 -12.57 7.97 13.66
C GLU A 57 -11.22 8.69 13.70
N ALA A 58 -10.39 8.49 12.66
CA ALA A 58 -9.10 9.17 12.56
C ALA A 58 -9.27 10.71 12.53
N GLN A 59 -10.25 11.23 11.78
CA GLN A 59 -10.55 12.66 11.73
C GLN A 59 -10.93 13.20 13.11
N THR A 60 -11.77 12.48 13.86
CA THR A 60 -12.17 12.83 15.22
C THR A 60 -10.95 12.95 16.14
N TRP A 61 -10.05 11.97 16.09
CA TRP A 61 -8.82 11.99 16.88
C TRP A 61 -7.91 13.18 16.52
N PHE A 62 -7.76 13.52 15.24
CA PHE A 62 -6.96 14.68 14.80
C PHE A 62 -7.55 16.03 15.21
N HIS A 63 -8.86 16.09 15.42
CA HIS A 63 -9.56 17.30 15.86
C HIS A 63 -9.67 17.43 17.39
N ASP A 64 -9.40 16.35 18.14
CA ASP A 64 -9.44 16.35 19.59
C ASP A 64 -8.41 17.35 20.17
N PRO A 65 -8.85 18.31 21.03
CA PRO A 65 -7.95 19.23 21.71
C PRO A 65 -6.88 18.54 22.57
N LEU A 66 -7.22 17.42 23.21
CA LEU A 66 -6.29 16.67 24.07
C LEU A 66 -5.16 16.03 23.24
N SER A 67 -5.47 15.46 22.09
CA SER A 67 -4.46 14.90 21.18
C SER A 67 -3.45 15.94 20.70
N LYS A 68 -3.88 17.21 20.56
CA LYS A 68 -2.99 18.33 20.21
C LYS A 68 -2.05 18.70 21.35
N ILE A 69 -2.51 18.60 22.59
CA ILE A 69 -1.72 18.87 23.79
C ILE A 69 -0.67 17.77 23.96
N GLU A 70 -1.07 16.49 23.86
CA GLU A 70 -0.15 15.36 23.92
C GLU A 70 0.92 15.43 22.84
N THR A 71 0.52 15.68 21.60
CA THR A 71 1.43 15.86 20.47
C THR A 71 2.47 16.97 20.74
N ARG A 72 2.04 18.07 21.37
CA ARG A 72 2.92 19.21 21.69
C ARG A 72 3.82 18.94 22.89
N LEU A 73 3.33 18.22 23.90
CA LEU A 73 4.06 17.90 25.12
C LEU A 73 5.19 16.88 24.89
N PHE A 74 4.93 15.90 24.01
CA PHE A 74 5.88 14.83 23.70
C PHE A 74 6.71 15.09 22.43
N SER A 75 6.71 16.32 21.93
CA SER A 75 7.45 16.71 20.72
C SER A 75 7.16 15.79 19.50
N LEU A 76 5.98 15.18 19.48
CA LEU A 76 5.57 14.39 18.33
C LEU A 76 5.42 15.33 17.12
N PRO A 77 5.76 14.89 15.91
CA PRO A 77 5.64 15.74 14.73
C PRO A 77 4.21 16.25 14.61
N THR A 78 4.04 17.58 14.77
CA THR A 78 2.76 18.27 14.53
C THR A 78 2.43 18.38 13.05
N SER A 79 3.21 17.73 12.20
CA SER A 79 2.95 17.72 10.77
C SER A 79 1.55 17.15 10.56
N LYS A 80 0.67 17.98 10.03
CA LYS A 80 -0.56 17.50 9.39
C LYS A 80 -0.14 16.35 8.52
N ARG A 81 -0.50 15.13 8.91
CA ARG A 81 -0.16 13.94 8.12
C ARG A 81 -0.72 14.17 6.73
N CYS A 82 0.18 14.39 5.79
CA CYS A 82 -0.18 14.72 4.41
C CYS A 82 -0.26 13.48 3.53
N ARG A 83 -0.09 12.29 4.14
CA ARG A 83 -0.02 11.03 3.43
C ARG A 83 -0.85 9.95 4.12
N VAL A 84 -1.58 9.20 3.32
CA VAL A 84 -2.23 7.94 3.72
C VAL A 84 -1.44 6.78 3.14
N PHE A 85 -1.24 5.72 3.91
CA PHE A 85 -0.69 4.47 3.43
C PHE A 85 -1.74 3.37 3.56
N LEU A 86 -2.14 2.79 2.42
CA LEU A 86 -3.08 1.68 2.40
C LEU A 86 -2.36 0.40 2.81
N ALA A 87 -2.76 -0.14 3.94
CA ALA A 87 -2.23 -1.39 4.50
C ALA A 87 -2.92 -2.62 3.90
N GLY A 88 -2.25 -3.75 4.05
CA GLY A 88 -2.53 -5.05 3.48
C GLY A 88 -1.32 -5.55 2.70
N ALA A 89 -1.31 -6.80 2.24
CA ALA A 89 -0.16 -7.33 1.51
C ALA A 89 0.04 -6.65 0.16
N ASN A 90 -1.05 -6.41 -0.56
CA ASN A 90 -1.02 -5.77 -1.88
C ASN A 90 -2.36 -5.07 -2.19
N PRO A 91 -2.66 -3.96 -1.53
CA PRO A 91 -3.88 -3.18 -1.80
C PRO A 91 -4.01 -2.74 -3.26
N PHE A 92 -2.88 -2.57 -3.96
CA PHE A 92 -2.89 -2.22 -5.38
C PHE A 92 -3.48 -3.31 -6.29
N ALA A 93 -3.72 -4.53 -5.77
CA ALA A 93 -4.48 -5.58 -6.48
C ALA A 93 -5.97 -5.25 -6.64
N LEU A 94 -6.52 -4.32 -5.87
CA LEU A 94 -7.89 -3.85 -6.05
C LEU A 94 -8.08 -3.25 -7.43
N LYS A 95 -9.28 -3.36 -7.98
CA LYS A 95 -9.63 -2.70 -9.26
C LYS A 95 -9.44 -1.19 -9.15
N ALA A 96 -9.04 -0.52 -10.24
CA ALA A 96 -8.81 0.91 -10.28
C ALA A 96 -10.02 1.70 -9.75
N LYS A 97 -11.23 1.33 -10.14
CA LYS A 97 -12.47 1.93 -9.60
C LYS A 97 -12.49 1.94 -8.07
N ARG A 98 -12.15 0.80 -7.43
CA ARG A 98 -12.16 0.69 -5.96
C ARG A 98 -11.10 1.58 -5.32
N LEU A 99 -9.92 1.65 -5.91
CA LEU A 99 -8.84 2.54 -5.46
C LEU A 99 -9.23 4.02 -5.57
N LEU A 100 -9.94 4.40 -6.65
CA LEU A 100 -10.46 5.76 -6.83
C LEU A 100 -11.54 6.08 -5.78
N GLU A 101 -12.47 5.18 -5.49
CA GLU A 101 -13.46 5.33 -4.42
C GLU A 101 -12.79 5.56 -3.04
N ILE A 102 -11.71 4.83 -2.75
CA ILE A 102 -10.91 5.01 -1.52
C ILE A 102 -10.25 6.40 -1.51
N ALA A 103 -9.67 6.83 -2.63
CA ALA A 103 -9.06 8.16 -2.74
C ALA A 103 -10.09 9.29 -2.54
N ASP A 104 -11.30 9.12 -3.03
CA ASP A 104 -12.39 10.08 -2.81
C ASP A 104 -12.79 10.17 -1.34
N LEU A 105 -12.87 9.04 -0.63
CA LEU A 105 -13.10 9.01 0.81
C LEU A 105 -11.96 9.70 1.57
N VAL A 106 -10.70 9.41 1.22
CA VAL A 106 -9.54 10.08 1.82
C VAL A 106 -9.65 11.60 1.62
N ARG A 107 -9.96 12.07 0.43
CA ARG A 107 -10.14 13.49 0.11
C ARG A 107 -11.30 14.14 0.87
N LYS A 108 -12.40 13.40 1.04
CA LYS A 108 -13.58 13.86 1.80
C LYS A 108 -13.24 14.15 3.26
N TYR A 109 -12.52 13.27 3.93
CA TYR A 109 -12.23 13.38 5.36
C TYR A 109 -10.91 14.10 5.66
N PHE A 110 -9.94 14.04 4.75
CA PHE A 110 -8.61 14.64 4.86
C PHE A 110 -8.27 15.46 3.60
N PRO A 111 -8.97 16.59 3.35
CA PRO A 111 -8.81 17.38 2.12
C PRO A 111 -7.40 17.95 1.90
N TRP A 112 -6.60 18.01 2.96
CA TRP A 112 -5.18 18.40 2.89
C TRP A 112 -4.23 17.23 2.56
N CYS A 113 -4.71 15.97 2.62
CA CYS A 113 -3.95 14.80 2.24
C CYS A 113 -3.94 14.64 0.72
N ARG A 114 -2.76 14.79 0.13
CA ARG A 114 -2.60 14.80 -1.33
C ARG A 114 -1.87 13.56 -1.86
N THR A 115 -1.40 12.69 -0.97
CA THR A 115 -0.59 11.55 -1.37
C THR A 115 -1.07 10.27 -0.70
N ILE A 116 -1.21 9.23 -1.51
CA ILE A 116 -1.58 7.88 -1.09
C ILE A 116 -0.46 6.95 -1.53
N GLY A 117 0.01 6.12 -0.60
CA GLY A 117 0.95 5.03 -0.87
C GLY A 117 0.32 3.68 -0.55
N CYS A 118 0.84 2.62 -1.13
CA CYS A 118 0.45 1.25 -0.76
C CYS A 118 1.47 0.22 -1.21
N PHE A 119 1.31 -0.99 -0.67
CA PHE A 119 2.02 -2.14 -1.20
C PHE A 119 1.43 -2.61 -2.53
N ALA A 120 2.31 -3.08 -3.40
CA ALA A 120 1.96 -3.66 -4.67
C ALA A 120 2.83 -4.88 -5.01
N ARG A 121 2.33 -5.72 -5.88
CA ARG A 121 3.11 -6.70 -6.63
C ARG A 121 3.26 -6.22 -8.08
N VAL A 122 4.25 -6.71 -8.77
CA VAL A 122 4.46 -6.47 -10.21
C VAL A 122 3.19 -6.80 -11.02
N THR A 123 2.54 -7.92 -10.68
CA THR A 123 1.30 -8.38 -11.30
C THR A 123 0.11 -7.44 -11.06
N ASP A 124 0.12 -6.67 -9.97
CA ASP A 124 -0.97 -5.72 -9.66
C ASP A 124 -0.89 -4.50 -10.59
N VAL A 125 0.34 -4.05 -10.89
CA VAL A 125 0.59 -3.00 -11.89
C VAL A 125 0.19 -3.49 -13.29
N ALA A 126 0.57 -4.72 -13.65
CA ALA A 126 0.23 -5.34 -14.92
C ALA A 126 -1.29 -5.45 -15.15
N SER A 127 -2.08 -5.56 -14.09
CA SER A 127 -3.54 -5.66 -14.14
C SER A 127 -4.28 -4.36 -14.48
N LYS A 128 -3.57 -3.22 -14.54
CA LYS A 128 -4.13 -1.89 -14.79
C LYS A 128 -3.82 -1.43 -16.21
N THR A 129 -4.71 -0.67 -16.83
CA THR A 129 -4.42 0.02 -18.09
C THR A 129 -3.54 1.26 -17.85
N GLY A 130 -3.02 1.87 -18.91
CA GLY A 130 -2.27 3.13 -18.80
C GLY A 130 -3.17 4.27 -18.31
N GLU A 131 -4.40 4.33 -18.82
CA GLU A 131 -5.40 5.31 -18.41
C GLU A 131 -5.78 5.14 -16.92
N GLU A 132 -5.91 3.89 -16.46
CA GLU A 132 -6.17 3.61 -15.04
C GLU A 132 -5.02 4.06 -14.14
N LEU A 133 -3.76 3.84 -14.54
CA LEU A 133 -2.59 4.31 -13.80
C LEU A 133 -2.56 5.84 -13.75
N ALA A 134 -2.82 6.53 -14.87
CA ALA A 134 -2.89 7.99 -14.92
C ALA A 134 -3.99 8.53 -13.99
N ALA A 135 -5.20 7.95 -14.05
CA ALA A 135 -6.29 8.34 -13.17
C ALA A 135 -5.98 8.12 -11.68
N LEU A 136 -5.29 7.02 -11.33
CA LEU A 136 -4.83 6.76 -9.97
C LEU A 136 -3.78 7.79 -9.54
N ARG A 137 -2.87 8.17 -10.42
CA ARG A 137 -1.88 9.22 -10.15
C ARG A 137 -2.56 10.57 -9.84
N GLU A 138 -3.54 10.96 -10.64
CA GLU A 138 -4.35 12.17 -10.40
C GLU A 138 -5.14 12.10 -9.10
N ALA A 139 -5.63 10.92 -8.75
CA ALA A 139 -6.33 10.68 -7.49
C ALA A 139 -5.41 10.71 -6.25
N GLY A 140 -4.08 10.79 -6.44
CA GLY A 140 -3.11 10.94 -5.35
C GLY A 140 -2.27 9.70 -5.06
N TYR A 141 -2.37 8.62 -5.83
CA TYR A 141 -1.46 7.48 -5.72
C TYR A 141 -0.08 7.86 -6.27
N THR A 142 0.79 8.33 -5.39
CA THR A 142 2.09 8.91 -5.75
C THR A 142 3.28 8.01 -5.49
N GLY A 143 3.08 6.87 -4.82
CA GLY A 143 4.18 5.97 -4.52
C GLY A 143 3.73 4.56 -4.17
N LEU A 144 4.38 3.58 -4.75
CA LEU A 144 4.15 2.16 -4.49
C LEU A 144 5.37 1.54 -3.83
N THR A 145 5.14 0.65 -2.87
CA THR A 145 6.17 -0.22 -2.33
C THR A 145 6.00 -1.60 -2.92
N ILE A 146 6.94 -2.02 -3.77
CA ILE A 146 6.84 -3.24 -4.56
C ILE A 146 7.81 -4.29 -4.04
N GLY A 147 7.29 -5.42 -3.60
CA GLY A 147 8.10 -6.59 -3.21
C GLY A 147 8.62 -7.34 -4.43
N ILE A 148 9.75 -6.92 -4.99
CA ILE A 148 10.40 -7.66 -6.07
C ILE A 148 11.31 -8.77 -5.55
N GLU A 149 11.94 -8.56 -4.42
CA GLU A 149 12.89 -9.39 -3.68
C GLU A 149 14.24 -9.58 -4.40
N THR A 150 14.25 -9.74 -5.72
CA THR A 150 15.42 -9.91 -6.56
C THR A 150 15.09 -9.64 -8.03
N GLY A 151 16.12 -9.43 -8.86
CA GLY A 151 16.05 -9.44 -10.32
C GLY A 151 16.59 -10.70 -10.97
N ASP A 152 16.89 -11.75 -10.19
CA ASP A 152 17.38 -13.04 -10.69
C ASP A 152 16.20 -13.96 -11.00
N ASP A 153 16.03 -14.34 -12.25
CA ASP A 153 14.93 -15.19 -12.71
C ASP A 153 14.92 -16.57 -12.06
N ALA A 154 16.09 -17.16 -11.80
CA ALA A 154 16.18 -18.46 -11.14
C ALA A 154 15.68 -18.34 -9.68
N ALA A 155 16.05 -17.29 -8.97
CA ALA A 155 15.58 -17.03 -7.61
C ALA A 155 14.09 -16.66 -7.59
N LEU A 156 13.60 -15.86 -8.54
CA LEU A 156 12.17 -15.54 -8.68
C LEU A 156 11.32 -16.80 -8.88
N ALA A 157 11.77 -17.69 -9.76
CA ALA A 157 11.12 -18.98 -10.01
C ALA A 157 11.19 -19.90 -8.77
N PHE A 158 12.36 -19.99 -8.13
CA PHE A 158 12.54 -20.78 -6.91
C PHE A 158 11.61 -20.29 -5.78
N MET A 159 11.51 -18.98 -5.58
CA MET A 159 10.63 -18.37 -4.58
C MET A 159 9.14 -18.43 -4.93
N ASN A 160 8.82 -18.83 -6.17
CA ASN A 160 7.44 -18.82 -6.69
C ASN A 160 6.81 -17.40 -6.68
N LYS A 161 7.54 -16.41 -7.19
CA LYS A 161 7.04 -15.02 -7.27
C LYS A 161 5.93 -14.83 -8.32
N GLY A 162 5.90 -15.69 -9.36
CA GLY A 162 4.89 -15.68 -10.42
C GLY A 162 5.12 -14.65 -11.52
N TYR A 163 6.35 -14.14 -11.65
CA TYR A 163 6.80 -13.21 -12.70
C TYR A 163 8.32 -13.31 -12.88
N ALA A 164 8.84 -12.80 -13.98
CA ALA A 164 10.26 -12.74 -14.33
C ALA A 164 10.83 -11.31 -14.16
N ALA A 165 12.15 -11.17 -14.25
CA ALA A 165 12.82 -9.86 -14.20
C ALA A 165 12.34 -8.90 -15.29
N GLN A 166 12.07 -9.41 -16.49
CA GLN A 166 11.54 -8.60 -17.60
C GLN A 166 10.16 -8.00 -17.28
N ASP A 167 9.31 -8.70 -16.51
CA ASP A 167 8.03 -8.17 -16.06
C ASP A 167 8.22 -6.99 -15.11
N ILE A 168 9.22 -7.08 -14.21
CA ILE A 168 9.57 -5.97 -13.31
C ILE A 168 9.91 -4.71 -14.13
N ILE A 169 10.81 -4.85 -15.10
CA ILE A 169 11.25 -3.74 -15.97
C ILE A 169 10.06 -3.15 -16.73
N ALA A 170 9.23 -4.01 -17.31
CA ALA A 170 8.07 -3.56 -18.09
C ALA A 170 7.05 -2.79 -17.23
N GLN A 171 6.77 -3.25 -16.00
CA GLN A 171 5.83 -2.56 -15.14
C GLN A 171 6.42 -1.27 -14.54
N CYS A 172 7.72 -1.20 -14.27
CA CYS A 172 8.40 0.02 -13.87
C CYS A 172 8.28 1.10 -14.95
N ALA A 173 8.56 0.77 -16.21
CA ALA A 173 8.39 1.70 -17.33
C ALA A 173 6.97 2.26 -17.44
N ARG A 174 5.94 1.47 -17.10
CA ARG A 174 4.55 1.92 -17.08
C ARG A 174 4.26 2.85 -15.90
N LEU A 175 4.87 2.61 -14.73
CA LEU A 175 4.75 3.50 -13.58
C LEU A 175 5.46 4.83 -13.85
N ASP A 176 6.65 4.79 -14.47
CA ASP A 176 7.39 5.98 -14.89
C ASP A 176 6.56 6.83 -15.87
N ALA A 177 5.92 6.19 -16.86
CA ALA A 177 5.05 6.87 -17.81
C ALA A 177 3.80 7.49 -17.15
N ALA A 178 3.36 6.96 -16.02
CA ALA A 178 2.22 7.48 -15.24
C ALA A 178 2.66 8.44 -14.11
N ASP A 179 3.94 8.76 -13.97
CA ASP A 179 4.52 9.59 -12.89
C ASP A 179 4.19 9.04 -11.47
N ILE A 180 4.10 7.72 -11.32
CA ILE A 180 3.94 7.05 -10.03
C ILE A 180 5.31 6.56 -9.55
N ALA A 181 5.84 7.18 -8.50
CA ALA A 181 7.09 6.73 -7.88
C ALA A 181 6.95 5.34 -7.26
N TYR A 182 8.04 4.60 -7.16
CA TYR A 182 8.05 3.29 -6.53
C TYR A 182 9.35 3.06 -5.75
N ALA A 183 9.25 2.23 -4.72
CA ALA A 183 10.38 1.70 -3.96
C ALA A 183 10.30 0.18 -3.96
N PHE A 184 11.45 -0.49 -3.95
CA PHE A 184 11.51 -1.95 -3.90
C PHE A 184 11.81 -2.47 -2.50
N PHE A 185 11.13 -3.53 -2.11
CA PHE A 185 11.70 -4.45 -1.15
C PHE A 185 12.59 -5.44 -1.89
N TYR A 186 13.79 -5.60 -1.35
CA TYR A 186 14.83 -6.47 -1.87
C TYR A 186 15.34 -7.37 -0.75
N LEU A 187 15.49 -8.66 -1.01
CA LEU A 187 16.03 -9.64 -0.07
C LEU A 187 17.48 -9.94 -0.42
N ALA A 188 18.41 -9.39 0.36
CA ALA A 188 19.84 -9.67 0.19
C ALA A 188 20.14 -11.15 0.47
N GLY A 189 20.90 -11.77 -0.42
CA GLY A 189 21.33 -13.16 -0.26
C GLY A 189 20.30 -14.23 -0.64
N ILE A 190 19.13 -13.87 -1.16
CA ILE A 190 18.07 -14.82 -1.51
C ILE A 190 18.49 -15.79 -2.63
N SER A 191 19.43 -15.40 -3.48
CA SER A 191 19.98 -16.25 -4.54
C SER A 191 21.11 -17.17 -4.07
N GLY A 192 21.50 -17.14 -2.81
CA GLY A 192 22.51 -18.01 -2.21
C GLY A 192 23.96 -17.65 -2.54
N LYS A 193 24.21 -16.44 -3.01
CA LYS A 193 25.57 -15.92 -3.31
C LYS A 193 25.81 -14.62 -2.57
#